data_2d1ad38e066fd6a3ea9ae0e7d5520608
#
_entry.id   2d1ad38e066fd6a3ea9ae0e7d5520608
#
_cell.length_a   1.000
_cell.length_b   1.000
_cell.length_c   1.000
_cell.angle_alpha   90.00
_cell.angle_beta   90.00
_cell.angle_gamma   90.00
#
_symmetry.space_group_name_H-M   'P 1'
#
loop_
_entity.id
_entity.type
_entity.pdbx_description
1 polymer ?
#
loop_
_entity_poly.entity_id
_entity_poly.type
_entity_poly.pdbx_seq_one_letter_code
_entity_poly.pdbx_strand_id
1 'polypeptide(L)' 'MQIKRINAWFKTATRYDVNNLLSKIILSDRQKQVFEMFYLKRQTIGFIADTLGSSQPVICRELGIIRDKILTVI' A
#
# COMPACT_ATOMS: atom_id res chain seq x y z
N MET A 1 -12.45 -2.52 -9.79
CA MET A 1 -11.38 -2.21 -8.82
C MET A 1 -11.07 -0.72 -8.87
N GLN A 2 -10.88 -0.10 -7.72
CA GLN A 2 -10.80 1.37 -7.61
C GLN A 2 -9.36 1.88 -7.56
N ILE A 3 -8.50 1.35 -8.42
CA ILE A 3 -7.09 1.73 -8.44
C ILE A 3 -6.90 3.21 -8.77
N LYS A 4 -7.69 3.75 -9.70
CA LYS A 4 -7.62 5.18 -10.07
C LYS A 4 -7.93 6.09 -8.88
N ARG A 5 -8.89 5.72 -8.05
CA ARG A 5 -9.26 6.48 -6.86
C ARG A 5 -8.13 6.51 -5.85
N ILE A 6 -7.50 5.36 -5.61
CA ILE A 6 -6.36 5.26 -4.70
C ILE A 6 -5.18 6.09 -5.22
N ASN A 7 -4.85 5.96 -6.50
CA ASN A 7 -3.75 6.70 -7.11
C ASN A 7 -4.00 8.21 -7.05
N ALA A 8 -5.24 8.64 -7.32
CA ALA A 8 -5.62 10.05 -7.26
C ALA A 8 -5.45 10.60 -5.83
N TRP A 9 -5.85 9.81 -4.83
CA TRP A 9 -5.70 10.20 -3.43
C TRP A 9 -4.23 10.40 -3.07
N PHE A 10 -3.34 9.49 -3.47
CA PHE A 10 -1.91 9.60 -3.17
C PHE A 10 -1.21 10.74 -3.90
N LYS A 11 -1.75 11.24 -5.02
CA LYS A 11 -1.16 12.38 -5.73
C LYS A 11 -1.17 13.66 -4.91
N THR A 12 -2.21 13.84 -4.08
CA THR A 12 -2.39 15.07 -3.31
C THR A 12 -2.27 14.85 -1.81
N ALA A 13 -2.06 13.61 -1.38
CA ALA A 13 -1.95 13.29 0.04
C ALA A 13 -0.67 13.86 0.64
N THR A 14 -0.81 14.52 1.79
CA THR A 14 0.32 14.97 2.59
C THR A 14 0.78 13.85 3.52
N ARG A 15 1.93 14.05 4.18
CA ARG A 15 2.37 13.10 5.20
C ARG A 15 1.33 12.97 6.32
N TYR A 16 0.70 14.07 6.69
CA TYR A 16 -0.39 14.05 7.68
C TYR A 16 -1.54 13.16 7.22
N ASP A 17 -1.95 13.28 5.96
CA ASP A 17 -3.02 12.47 5.39
C ASP A 17 -2.68 10.98 5.43
N VAL A 18 -1.44 10.63 5.07
CA VAL A 18 -0.97 9.24 5.08
C VAL A 18 -0.95 8.69 6.51
N ASN A 19 -0.44 9.44 7.46
CA ASN A 19 -0.41 9.02 8.86
C ASN A 19 -1.82 8.83 9.41
N ASN A 20 -2.74 9.73 9.06
CA ASN A 20 -4.12 9.64 9.47
C ASN A 20 -4.80 8.40 8.88
N LEU A 21 -4.53 8.11 7.59
CA LEU A 21 -5.02 6.89 6.95
C LEU A 21 -4.52 5.65 7.69
N LEU A 22 -3.23 5.58 7.96
CA LEU A 22 -2.62 4.42 8.64
C LEU A 22 -3.16 4.23 10.06
N SER A 23 -3.61 5.31 10.71
CA SER A 23 -4.23 5.21 12.04
C SER A 23 -5.64 4.61 12.00
N LYS A 24 -6.29 4.63 10.84
CA LYS A 24 -7.66 4.17 10.66
C LYS A 24 -7.78 2.76 10.11
N ILE A 25 -6.70 2.21 9.59
CA ILE A 25 -6.68 0.85 9.06
C ILE A 25 -5.68 0.00 9.82
N ILE A 26 -5.94 -1.29 9.91
CA ILE A 26 -5.05 -2.23 10.60
C ILE A 26 -4.28 -2.99 9.54
N LEU A 27 -2.95 -2.81 9.54
CA LEU A 27 -2.04 -3.55 8.66
C LEU A 27 -1.08 -4.36 9.53
N SER A 28 -0.77 -5.59 9.07
CA SER A 28 0.31 -6.37 9.67
C SER A 28 1.65 -5.68 9.41
N ASP A 29 2.70 -6.07 10.11
CA ASP A 29 4.04 -5.49 9.92
C ASP A 29 4.48 -5.66 8.46
N ARG A 30 4.24 -6.83 7.89
CA ARG A 30 4.56 -7.09 6.47
C ARG A 30 3.75 -6.19 5.54
N GLN A 31 2.46 -6.04 5.80
CA GLN A 31 1.60 -5.17 4.99
C GLN A 31 2.04 -3.70 5.07
N LYS A 32 2.49 -3.25 6.24
CA LYS A 32 3.05 -1.90 6.39
C LYS A 32 4.31 -1.73 5.53
N GLN A 33 5.20 -2.72 5.53
CA GLN A 33 6.40 -2.68 4.69
C GLN A 33 6.03 -2.60 3.22
N VAL A 34 5.10 -3.44 2.77
CA VAL A 34 4.65 -3.43 1.38
C VAL A 34 4.01 -2.09 1.03
N PHE A 35 3.18 -1.56 1.90
CA PHE A 35 2.55 -0.25 1.73
C PHE A 35 3.59 0.85 1.55
N GLU A 36 4.56 0.92 2.45
CA GLU A 36 5.60 1.95 2.38
C GLU A 36 6.43 1.83 1.11
N MET A 37 6.85 0.62 0.76
CA MET A 37 7.70 0.40 -0.41
C MET A 37 6.97 0.72 -1.71
N PHE A 38 5.70 0.36 -1.81
CA PHE A 38 4.94 0.55 -3.04
C PHE A 38 4.38 1.96 -3.19
N TYR A 39 3.70 2.46 -2.16
CA TYR A 39 2.98 3.73 -2.26
C TYR A 39 3.83 4.95 -1.90
N LEU A 40 4.74 4.82 -0.94
CA LEU A 40 5.55 5.96 -0.49
C LEU A 40 6.89 6.03 -1.21
N LYS A 41 7.55 4.90 -1.39
CA LYS A 41 8.86 4.86 -2.07
C LYS A 41 8.75 4.57 -3.56
N ARG A 42 7.56 4.22 -4.04
CA ARG A 42 7.27 3.96 -5.45
C ARG A 42 8.14 2.88 -6.08
N GLN A 43 8.42 1.84 -5.31
CA GLN A 43 9.21 0.70 -5.78
C GLN A 43 8.34 -0.28 -6.54
N THR A 44 8.95 -1.07 -7.43
CA THR A 44 8.22 -2.05 -8.23
C THR A 44 7.86 -3.28 -7.40
N ILE A 45 6.85 -4.03 -7.84
CA ILE A 45 6.44 -5.27 -7.21
C ILE A 45 7.60 -6.27 -7.20
N GLY A 46 8.36 -6.36 -8.29
CA GLY A 46 9.53 -7.24 -8.38
C GLY A 46 10.58 -6.91 -7.34
N PHE A 47 10.90 -5.63 -7.18
CA PHE A 47 11.87 -5.18 -6.20
C PHE A 47 11.39 -5.47 -4.76
N ILE A 48 10.12 -5.24 -4.49
CA ILE A 48 9.53 -5.50 -3.17
C ILE A 48 9.61 -7.01 -2.86
N ALA A 49 9.22 -7.84 -3.82
CA ALA A 49 9.26 -9.29 -3.65
C ALA A 49 10.67 -9.78 -3.34
N ASP A 50 11.67 -9.29 -4.09
CA ASP A 50 13.07 -9.65 -3.86
C ASP A 50 13.54 -9.21 -2.48
N THR A 51 13.22 -7.98 -2.10
CA THR A 51 13.66 -7.40 -0.82
C THR A 51 13.07 -8.16 0.36
N LEU A 52 11.80 -8.56 0.27
CA LEU A 52 11.10 -9.24 1.36
C LEU A 52 11.20 -10.78 1.29
N GLY A 53 11.94 -11.30 0.31
CA GLY A 53 12.10 -12.74 0.14
C GLY A 53 10.78 -13.45 -0.18
N SER A 54 9.92 -12.81 -0.99
CA SER A 54 8.62 -13.34 -1.38
C SER A 54 8.48 -13.39 -2.88
N SER A 55 7.43 -14.07 -3.37
CA SER A 55 7.10 -14.07 -4.79
C SER A 55 6.24 -12.87 -5.16
N GLN A 56 6.26 -12.47 -6.43
CA GLN A 56 5.43 -11.37 -6.91
C GLN A 56 3.93 -11.61 -6.70
N PRO A 57 3.37 -12.83 -6.94
CA PRO A 57 1.97 -13.09 -6.65
C PRO A 57 1.59 -12.85 -5.19
N VAL A 58 2.48 -13.15 -4.25
CA VAL A 58 2.24 -12.89 -2.83
C VAL A 58 2.16 -11.39 -2.57
N ILE A 59 3.07 -10.61 -3.14
CA ILE A 59 3.05 -9.14 -2.99
C ILE A 59 1.78 -8.56 -3.61
N CYS A 60 1.37 -9.04 -4.78
CA CYS A 60 0.13 -8.60 -5.41
C CYS A 60 -1.08 -8.88 -4.51
N ARG A 61 -1.13 -10.04 -3.86
CA ARG A 61 -2.20 -10.39 -2.93
C ARG A 61 -2.21 -9.44 -1.73
N GLU A 62 -1.06 -9.16 -1.16
CA GLU A 62 -0.95 -8.22 -0.04
C GLU A 62 -1.41 -6.82 -0.44
N LEU A 63 -1.03 -6.36 -1.63
CA LEU A 63 -1.47 -5.06 -2.16
C LEU A 63 -2.99 -5.02 -2.34
N GLY A 64 -3.59 -6.12 -2.81
CA GLY A 64 -5.05 -6.21 -2.93
C GLY A 64 -5.74 -6.01 -1.58
N ILE A 65 -5.25 -6.67 -0.54
CA ILE A 65 -5.79 -6.54 0.82
C ILE A 65 -5.62 -5.11 1.33
N ILE A 66 -4.44 -4.52 1.11
CA ILE A 66 -4.15 -3.14 1.52
C ILE A 66 -5.10 -2.16 0.82
N ARG A 67 -5.30 -2.32 -0.49
CA ARG A 67 -6.20 -1.46 -1.27
C ARG A 67 -7.63 -1.53 -0.75
N ASP A 68 -8.13 -2.73 -0.45
CA ASP A 68 -9.47 -2.89 0.10
C ASP A 68 -9.64 -2.12 1.41
N LYS A 69 -8.64 -2.19 2.28
CA LYS A 69 -8.66 -1.47 3.54
C LYS A 69 -8.61 0.04 3.34
N ILE A 70 -7.78 0.52 2.43
CA ILE A 70 -7.69 1.95 2.10
C ILE A 70 -9.04 2.46 1.60
N LEU A 71 -9.70 1.71 0.73
CA LEU A 71 -10.97 2.13 0.15
C LEU A 71 -12.10 2.24 1.16
N THR A 72 -11.96 1.63 2.34
CA THR A 72 -12.96 1.81 3.40
C THR A 72 -12.87 3.17 4.09
N VAL A 73 -11.78 3.91 3.89
CA VAL A 73 -11.51 5.17 4.62
C VAL A 73 -11.45 6.38 3.71
N ILE A 74 -11.04 6.20 2.47
CA ILE A 74 -10.99 7.34 1.53
C ILE A 74 -12.30 7.44 0.71
#